data_ae58daa7927b9144e33ff4d603a733c9
#
_entry.id   ae58daa7927b9144e33ff4d603a733c9
#
_cell.length_a   1.000
_cell.length_b   1.000
_cell.length_c   1.000
_cell.angle_alpha   90.00
_cell.angle_beta   90.00
_cell.angle_gamma   90.00
#
_symmetry.space_group_name_H-M   'P 1'
#
loop_
_entity.id
_entity.type
_entity.pdbx_description
1 polymer ?
#
loop_
_entity_poly.entity_id
_entity_poly.type
_entity_poly.pdbx_seq_one_letter_code
_entity_poly.pdbx_strand_id
1 'polypeptide(L)'
;MAAIRFSCIDSAAAPLFDLSGDGGRTRTGFEPEAAQLVADELGRTLEWVIVPWDEMIPAVQRGDADGVWCGQGIIPSRQEQVDFTRPYAVFNESVLVRSGDPARAPEDLRGYRVAAITGSANMRLAETFPDVELVPFASSDDVFADMIEAVRSGTVDAMVDDDVVTVPLGDQPEFDLAFTAETRNPWGVGVAKDRPEVLEEIDGALARVIADGRLEEVWKKWMPHLPFPAEALRGGTS
;
A
#
# COMPACT_ATOMS: atom_id res chain seq x y z
N MET A 1 -22.09 18.34 -5.19
CA MET A 1 -22.18 16.96 -4.71
C MET A 1 -21.42 16.87 -3.39
N ALA A 2 -21.81 16.00 -2.47
CA ALA A 2 -21.01 15.80 -1.25
C ALA A 2 -19.65 15.15 -1.64
N ALA A 3 -18.57 15.52 -0.97
CA ALA A 3 -17.28 14.88 -1.18
C ALA A 3 -17.21 13.53 -0.45
N ILE A 4 -16.36 12.61 -0.95
CA ILE A 4 -15.80 11.52 -0.19
C ILE A 4 -14.31 11.79 -0.02
N ARG A 5 -13.81 11.66 1.20
CA ARG A 5 -12.45 12.06 1.57
C ARG A 5 -11.63 10.85 1.99
N PHE A 6 -10.49 10.64 1.36
CA PHE A 6 -9.59 9.57 1.74
C PHE A 6 -8.27 10.12 2.25
N SER A 7 -7.82 9.62 3.41
CA SER A 7 -6.49 9.92 3.93
C SER A 7 -5.42 9.09 3.23
N CYS A 8 -4.32 9.72 2.88
CA CYS A 8 -3.13 9.10 2.32
C CYS A 8 -1.90 9.99 2.50
N ILE A 9 -0.73 9.46 2.17
CA ILE A 9 0.52 10.21 2.07
C ILE A 9 0.65 10.86 0.67
N ASP A 10 1.51 11.86 0.53
CA ASP A 10 1.93 12.40 -0.77
C ASP A 10 3.40 12.00 -1.01
N SER A 11 3.61 10.90 -1.68
CA SER A 11 4.90 10.27 -1.92
C SER A 11 4.92 9.68 -3.33
N ALA A 12 6.11 9.37 -3.84
CA ALA A 12 6.28 8.68 -5.11
C ALA A 12 6.44 7.17 -4.89
N ALA A 13 5.40 6.42 -5.19
CA ALA A 13 5.37 4.96 -5.12
C ALA A 13 4.74 4.36 -6.39
N ALA A 14 5.33 4.67 -7.55
CA ALA A 14 4.84 4.15 -8.83
C ALA A 14 4.88 2.60 -8.86
N PRO A 15 3.86 1.94 -9.44
CA PRO A 15 2.71 2.48 -10.17
C PRO A 15 1.49 2.83 -9.30
N LEU A 16 1.61 2.74 -7.98
CA LEU A 16 0.49 2.97 -7.06
C LEU A 16 0.02 4.43 -7.08
N PHE A 17 0.96 5.35 -6.91
CA PHE A 17 0.72 6.79 -6.98
C PHE A 17 2.00 7.57 -7.22
N ASP A 18 1.86 8.76 -7.81
CA ASP A 18 2.94 9.72 -7.99
C ASP A 18 2.83 10.85 -6.97
N LEU A 19 3.96 11.50 -6.69
CA LEU A 19 4.01 12.72 -5.89
C LEU A 19 3.22 13.83 -6.61
N SER A 20 2.20 14.37 -5.93
CA SER A 20 1.30 15.36 -6.56
C SER A 20 1.92 16.76 -6.67
N GLY A 21 2.77 17.12 -5.71
CA GLY A 21 3.37 18.46 -5.61
C GLY A 21 2.39 19.61 -5.33
N ASP A 22 1.11 19.31 -5.20
CA ASP A 22 0.03 20.30 -4.99
C ASP A 22 -0.89 19.96 -3.80
N GLY A 23 -0.41 19.12 -2.87
CA GLY A 23 -1.16 18.66 -1.69
C GLY A 23 -2.25 17.66 -2.04
N GLY A 24 -2.00 16.78 -3.01
CA GLY A 24 -2.88 15.68 -3.37
C GLY A 24 -4.00 16.01 -4.35
N ARG A 25 -4.04 17.22 -4.94
CA ARG A 25 -5.14 17.62 -5.84
C ARG A 25 -5.06 16.92 -7.21
N THR A 26 -3.84 16.66 -7.69
CA THR A 26 -3.59 16.02 -9.00
C THR A 26 -2.79 14.74 -8.81
N ARG A 27 -3.40 13.77 -8.14
CA ARG A 27 -2.78 12.45 -7.95
C ARG A 27 -3.04 11.56 -9.15
N THR A 28 -1.99 10.84 -9.57
CA THR A 28 -2.07 9.82 -10.64
C THR A 28 -1.54 8.49 -10.13
N GLY A 29 -1.98 7.39 -10.72
CA GLY A 29 -1.59 6.04 -10.35
C GLY A 29 -2.78 5.11 -10.21
N PHE A 30 -2.49 3.85 -9.85
CA PHE A 30 -3.51 2.83 -9.63
C PHE A 30 -4.50 3.23 -8.52
N GLU A 31 -3.99 3.64 -7.37
CA GLU A 31 -4.82 3.96 -6.20
C GLU A 31 -5.73 5.17 -6.43
N PRO A 32 -5.24 6.31 -6.96
CA PRO A 32 -6.12 7.44 -7.27
C PRO A 32 -7.21 7.11 -8.29
N GLU A 33 -6.91 6.32 -9.34
CA GLU A 33 -7.93 5.93 -10.31
C GLU A 33 -8.94 4.93 -9.73
N ALA A 34 -8.49 3.98 -8.92
CA ALA A 34 -9.40 3.06 -8.23
C ALA A 34 -10.33 3.79 -7.24
N ALA A 35 -9.78 4.76 -6.48
CA ALA A 35 -10.58 5.61 -5.59
C ALA A 35 -11.58 6.48 -6.35
N GLN A 36 -11.19 7.00 -7.53
CA GLN A 36 -12.09 7.78 -8.39
C GLN A 36 -13.27 6.93 -8.89
N LEU A 37 -13.04 5.66 -9.27
CA LEU A 37 -14.13 4.74 -9.64
C LEU A 37 -15.17 4.60 -8.52
N VAL A 38 -14.71 4.49 -7.27
CA VAL A 38 -15.60 4.40 -6.11
C VAL A 38 -16.33 5.72 -5.87
N ALA A 39 -15.66 6.85 -5.96
CA ALA A 39 -16.28 8.16 -5.83
C ALA A 39 -17.37 8.39 -6.89
N ASP A 40 -17.08 8.05 -8.16
CA ASP A 40 -18.01 8.15 -9.27
C ASP A 40 -19.24 7.24 -9.05
N GLU A 41 -19.02 6.00 -8.58
CA GLU A 41 -20.07 5.04 -8.26
C GLU A 41 -21.00 5.53 -7.13
N LEU A 42 -20.45 6.30 -6.20
CA LEU A 42 -21.20 6.95 -5.11
C LEU A 42 -21.84 8.28 -5.54
N GLY A 43 -21.53 8.79 -6.73
CA GLY A 43 -21.98 10.11 -7.18
C GLY A 43 -21.40 11.26 -6.34
N ARG A 44 -20.17 11.09 -5.82
CA ARG A 44 -19.46 12.06 -4.97
C ARG A 44 -18.21 12.58 -5.67
N THR A 45 -17.70 13.72 -5.20
CA THR A 45 -16.37 14.19 -5.59
C THR A 45 -15.31 13.55 -4.71
N LEU A 46 -14.19 13.13 -5.31
CA LEU A 46 -13.04 12.61 -4.55
C LEU A 46 -12.20 13.76 -4.01
N GLU A 47 -11.85 13.70 -2.73
CA GLU A 47 -10.89 14.60 -2.08
C GLU A 47 -9.85 13.79 -1.30
N TRP A 48 -8.58 14.24 -1.33
CA TRP A 48 -7.50 13.63 -0.58
C TRP A 48 -7.16 14.46 0.66
N VAL A 49 -7.03 13.78 1.79
CA VAL A 49 -6.53 14.33 3.06
C VAL A 49 -5.09 13.86 3.22
N ILE A 50 -4.16 14.72 2.84
CA ILE A 50 -2.73 14.39 2.89
C ILE A 50 -2.22 14.56 4.31
N VAL A 51 -1.69 13.48 4.87
CA VAL A 51 -1.14 13.41 6.23
C VAL A 51 0.06 12.46 6.23
N PRO A 52 0.94 12.52 7.24
CA PRO A 52 1.98 11.52 7.44
C PRO A 52 1.42 10.10 7.58
N TRP A 53 2.24 9.09 7.31
CA TRP A 53 1.83 7.67 7.33
C TRP A 53 1.12 7.25 8.62
N ASP A 54 1.68 7.60 9.77
CA ASP A 54 1.16 7.27 11.09
C ASP A 54 -0.09 8.07 11.49
N GLU A 55 -0.42 9.15 10.77
CA GLU A 55 -1.61 9.98 10.99
C GLU A 55 -2.81 9.56 10.12
N MET A 56 -2.67 8.66 9.15
CA MET A 56 -3.75 8.29 8.24
C MET A 56 -4.96 7.66 8.96
N ILE A 57 -4.74 6.64 9.79
CA ILE A 57 -5.80 6.01 10.60
C ILE A 57 -6.35 6.99 11.65
N PRO A 58 -5.51 7.71 12.42
CA PRO A 58 -6.00 8.76 13.32
C PRO A 58 -6.89 9.81 12.64
N ALA A 59 -6.57 10.24 11.41
CA ALA A 59 -7.40 11.20 10.66
C ALA A 59 -8.80 10.65 10.37
N VAL A 60 -8.91 9.36 10.04
CA VAL A 60 -10.22 8.70 9.84
C VAL A 60 -10.99 8.60 11.17
N GLN A 61 -10.32 8.24 12.26
CA GLN A 61 -10.94 8.14 13.60
C GLN A 61 -11.44 9.48 14.12
N ARG A 62 -10.79 10.59 13.76
CA ARG A 62 -11.25 11.95 14.10
C ARG A 62 -12.35 12.49 13.19
N GLY A 63 -12.64 11.79 12.07
CA GLY A 63 -13.60 12.25 11.07
C GLY A 63 -13.06 13.30 10.09
N ASP A 64 -11.73 13.50 10.05
CA ASP A 64 -11.08 14.37 9.07
C ASP A 64 -11.16 13.77 7.67
N ALA A 65 -11.14 12.44 7.56
CA ALA A 65 -11.37 11.66 6.35
C ALA A 65 -12.48 10.62 6.58
N ASP A 66 -13.09 10.15 5.49
CA ASP A 66 -14.14 9.13 5.51
C ASP A 66 -13.57 7.71 5.47
N GLY A 67 -12.34 7.57 4.94
CA GLY A 67 -11.60 6.31 4.95
C GLY A 67 -10.11 6.54 4.73
N VAL A 68 -9.28 5.55 5.04
CA VAL A 68 -7.88 5.50 4.66
C VAL A 68 -7.73 4.67 3.39
N TRP A 69 -7.14 5.26 2.35
CA TRP A 69 -6.87 4.62 1.06
C TRP A 69 -5.44 4.93 0.61
N CYS A 70 -4.52 4.06 0.97
CA CYS A 70 -3.09 4.22 0.71
C CYS A 70 -2.35 2.90 1.00
N GLY A 71 -2.56 1.87 0.18
CA GLY A 71 -1.87 0.59 0.37
C GLY A 71 -2.08 -0.06 1.73
N GLN A 72 -3.29 0.04 2.28
CA GLN A 72 -3.54 -0.45 3.64
C GLN A 72 -3.78 -1.96 3.67
N GLY A 73 -2.73 -2.71 4.02
CA GLY A 73 -2.86 -4.14 4.31
C GLY A 73 -3.88 -4.41 5.43
N ILE A 74 -4.77 -5.37 5.20
CA ILE A 74 -5.77 -5.82 6.18
C ILE A 74 -5.07 -6.75 7.17
N ILE A 75 -4.49 -6.17 8.22
CA ILE A 75 -3.75 -6.89 9.26
C ILE A 75 -4.42 -6.73 10.64
N PRO A 76 -4.26 -7.69 11.56
CA PRO A 76 -4.95 -7.67 12.86
C PRO A 76 -4.79 -6.37 13.64
N SER A 77 -3.58 -5.82 13.71
CA SER A 77 -3.31 -4.57 14.45
C SER A 77 -4.04 -3.34 13.89
N ARG A 78 -4.34 -3.32 12.58
CA ARG A 78 -5.15 -2.27 11.96
C ARG A 78 -6.64 -2.56 12.11
N GLN A 79 -7.05 -3.83 12.04
CA GLN A 79 -8.44 -4.23 12.29
C GLN A 79 -8.92 -3.94 13.72
N GLU A 80 -8.01 -3.81 14.68
CA GLU A 80 -8.34 -3.30 16.02
C GLU A 80 -8.71 -1.81 16.02
N GLN A 81 -8.24 -1.04 15.04
CA GLN A 81 -8.37 0.41 14.97
C GLN A 81 -9.47 0.88 14.01
N VAL A 82 -9.62 0.21 12.87
CA VAL A 82 -10.61 0.51 11.82
C VAL A 82 -11.25 -0.78 11.32
N ASP A 83 -12.41 -0.66 10.70
CA ASP A 83 -13.02 -1.75 9.93
C ASP A 83 -12.65 -1.60 8.45
N PHE A 84 -12.46 -2.71 7.77
CA PHE A 84 -12.05 -2.72 6.37
C PHE A 84 -13.17 -3.13 5.42
N THR A 85 -13.16 -2.53 4.24
CA THR A 85 -13.93 -3.03 3.10
C THR A 85 -13.40 -4.40 2.66
N ARG A 86 -14.07 -5.02 1.69
CA ARG A 86 -13.46 -6.10 0.89
C ARG A 86 -12.13 -5.63 0.31
N PRO A 87 -11.19 -6.55 0.01
CA PRO A 87 -9.96 -6.15 -0.65
C PRO A 87 -10.22 -5.55 -2.04
N TYR A 88 -9.45 -4.52 -2.40
CA TYR A 88 -9.38 -3.97 -3.76
C TYR A 88 -8.09 -4.35 -4.48
N ALA A 89 -7.10 -4.85 -3.75
CA ALA A 89 -5.83 -5.34 -4.27
C ALA A 89 -5.29 -6.47 -3.38
N VAL A 90 -4.40 -7.29 -3.94
CA VAL A 90 -3.63 -8.30 -3.20
C VAL A 90 -2.23 -8.30 -3.79
N PHE A 91 -1.23 -8.07 -2.95
CA PHE A 91 0.18 -8.07 -3.31
C PHE A 91 0.97 -9.03 -2.42
N ASN A 92 2.18 -9.34 -2.84
CA ASN A 92 3.16 -10.03 -2.01
C ASN A 92 4.16 -9.01 -1.49
N GLU A 93 4.93 -9.35 -0.47
CA GLU A 93 6.07 -8.56 -0.04
C GLU A 93 7.36 -9.09 -0.66
N SER A 94 8.24 -8.17 -1.03
CA SER A 94 9.54 -8.49 -1.61
C SER A 94 10.67 -7.78 -0.89
N VAL A 95 11.86 -8.33 -1.02
CA VAL A 95 13.08 -7.78 -0.44
C VAL A 95 13.94 -7.18 -1.54
N LEU A 96 14.19 -5.87 -1.44
CA LEU A 96 15.08 -5.11 -2.31
C LEU A 96 16.44 -4.94 -1.63
N VAL A 97 17.51 -5.16 -2.39
CA VAL A 97 18.90 -4.99 -1.97
C VAL A 97 19.67 -4.16 -2.98
N ARG A 98 20.90 -3.75 -2.65
CA ARG A 98 21.80 -3.12 -3.64
C ARG A 98 22.20 -4.11 -4.71
N SER A 99 22.46 -3.58 -5.91
CA SER A 99 22.94 -4.39 -7.04
C SER A 99 24.20 -5.17 -6.70
N GLY A 100 24.21 -6.44 -7.08
CA GLY A 100 25.30 -7.37 -6.80
C GLY A 100 25.28 -8.01 -5.41
N ASP A 101 24.26 -7.72 -4.59
CA ASP A 101 24.09 -8.38 -3.29
C ASP A 101 23.76 -9.87 -3.50
N PRO A 102 24.38 -10.79 -2.71
CA PRO A 102 24.19 -12.23 -2.91
C PRO A 102 22.90 -12.80 -2.30
N ALA A 103 22.18 -12.05 -1.47
CA ALA A 103 20.97 -12.55 -0.79
C ALA A 103 19.88 -13.00 -1.79
N ARG A 104 19.32 -14.18 -1.57
CA ARG A 104 18.24 -14.76 -2.40
C ARG A 104 17.15 -15.46 -1.57
N ALA A 105 17.33 -15.51 -0.25
CA ALA A 105 16.40 -16.13 0.69
C ALA A 105 16.46 -15.45 2.06
N PRO A 106 15.47 -15.63 2.94
CA PRO A 106 15.48 -15.04 4.28
C PRO A 106 16.72 -15.39 5.11
N GLU A 107 17.27 -16.58 4.95
CA GLU A 107 18.45 -17.07 5.65
C GLU A 107 19.73 -16.31 5.28
N ASP A 108 19.76 -15.72 4.08
CA ASP A 108 20.91 -14.94 3.59
C ASP A 108 20.95 -13.53 4.21
N LEU A 109 19.87 -13.09 4.83
CA LEU A 109 19.77 -11.76 5.44
C LEU A 109 20.35 -11.68 6.85
N ARG A 110 20.93 -12.78 7.38
CA ARG A 110 21.54 -12.78 8.74
C ARG A 110 22.58 -11.66 8.90
N GLY A 111 22.34 -10.82 9.94
CA GLY A 111 23.19 -9.67 10.23
C GLY A 111 22.94 -8.45 9.35
N TYR A 112 21.96 -8.50 8.42
CA TYR A 112 21.57 -7.32 7.64
C TYR A 112 20.73 -6.35 8.47
N ARG A 113 20.88 -5.07 8.18
CA ARG A 113 19.96 -4.00 8.58
C ARG A 113 18.84 -3.96 7.58
N VAL A 114 17.63 -4.31 8.02
CA VAL A 114 16.47 -4.45 7.15
C VAL A 114 15.45 -3.35 7.47
N ALA A 115 15.20 -2.48 6.50
CA ALA A 115 14.23 -1.40 6.61
C ALA A 115 12.82 -1.88 6.24
N ALA A 116 11.84 -1.40 6.98
CA ALA A 116 10.43 -1.49 6.63
C ALA A 116 9.62 -0.40 7.36
N ILE A 117 8.42 -0.10 6.86
CA ILE A 117 7.56 0.90 7.48
C ILE A 117 6.95 0.35 8.78
N THR A 118 7.07 1.09 9.86
CA THR A 118 6.53 0.75 11.18
C THR A 118 5.03 0.43 11.10
N GLY A 119 4.61 -0.69 11.70
CA GLY A 119 3.20 -1.10 11.76
C GLY A 119 2.61 -1.54 10.42
N SER A 120 3.45 -1.80 9.42
CA SER A 120 3.04 -2.36 8.12
C SER A 120 3.06 -3.90 8.12
N ALA A 121 2.48 -4.51 7.07
CA ALA A 121 2.63 -5.94 6.80
C ALA A 121 4.11 -6.27 6.48
N ASN A 122 4.81 -5.36 5.81
CA ASN A 122 6.21 -5.47 5.45
C ASN A 122 7.12 -5.59 6.69
N MET A 123 6.89 -4.76 7.72
CA MET A 123 7.60 -4.88 8.99
C MET A 123 7.32 -6.23 9.67
N ARG A 124 6.08 -6.69 9.66
CA ARG A 124 5.73 -8.00 10.24
C ARG A 124 6.41 -9.17 9.53
N LEU A 125 6.57 -9.07 8.20
CA LEU A 125 7.37 -10.06 7.47
C LEU A 125 8.85 -9.97 7.86
N ALA A 126 9.43 -8.76 7.91
CA ALA A 126 10.81 -8.56 8.30
C ALA A 126 11.13 -9.10 9.70
N GLU A 127 10.18 -9.00 10.64
CA GLU A 127 10.29 -9.59 12.00
C GLU A 127 10.45 -11.12 12.00
N THR A 128 10.08 -11.80 10.91
CA THR A 128 10.24 -13.26 10.79
C THR A 128 11.60 -13.68 10.27
N PHE A 129 12.41 -12.75 9.75
CA PHE A 129 13.71 -13.09 9.19
C PHE A 129 14.73 -13.39 10.30
N PRO A 130 15.60 -14.41 10.11
CA PRO A 130 16.52 -14.82 11.15
C PRO A 130 17.65 -13.80 11.35
N ASP A 131 17.89 -13.41 12.61
CA ASP A 131 19.05 -12.62 13.06
C ASP A 131 19.30 -11.32 12.27
N VAL A 132 18.23 -10.62 11.83
CA VAL A 132 18.32 -9.29 11.19
C VAL A 132 18.24 -8.18 12.23
N GLU A 133 18.83 -7.03 11.91
CA GLU A 133 18.61 -5.78 12.62
C GLU A 133 17.49 -5.01 11.94
N LEU A 134 16.32 -4.88 12.60
CA LEU A 134 15.20 -4.13 12.06
C LEU A 134 15.46 -2.62 12.17
N VAL A 135 15.28 -1.92 11.06
CA VAL A 135 15.38 -0.46 10.98
C VAL A 135 14.01 0.10 10.61
N PRO A 136 13.23 0.54 11.62
CA PRO A 136 11.88 1.03 11.39
C PRO A 136 11.91 2.42 10.75
N PHE A 137 11.12 2.58 9.68
CA PHE A 137 10.80 3.87 9.08
C PHE A 137 9.36 4.25 9.46
N ALA A 138 9.13 5.53 9.74
CA ALA A 138 7.85 6.04 10.19
C ALA A 138 7.55 7.40 9.55
N SER A 139 7.25 8.40 10.37
CA SER A 139 6.88 9.73 9.94
C SER A 139 8.05 10.45 9.27
N SER A 140 7.94 10.62 7.97
CA SER A 140 8.75 11.57 7.18
C SER A 140 7.87 12.14 6.08
N ASP A 141 8.34 13.19 5.40
CA ASP A 141 7.61 13.80 4.28
C ASP A 141 7.50 12.84 3.09
N ASP A 142 8.47 11.92 2.93
CA ASP A 142 8.46 10.89 1.90
C ASP A 142 9.16 9.60 2.39
N VAL A 143 8.42 8.76 3.10
CA VAL A 143 8.93 7.54 3.73
C VAL A 143 9.49 6.53 2.71
N PHE A 144 8.92 6.46 1.50
CA PHE A 144 9.41 5.57 0.45
C PHE A 144 10.75 6.05 -0.10
N ALA A 145 10.86 7.34 -0.43
CA ALA A 145 12.13 7.93 -0.88
C ALA A 145 13.24 7.75 0.15
N ASP A 146 12.93 7.94 1.43
CA ASP A 146 13.88 7.75 2.52
C ASP A 146 14.37 6.31 2.64
N MET A 147 13.47 5.32 2.52
CA MET A 147 13.84 3.91 2.54
C MET A 147 14.70 3.51 1.32
N ILE A 148 14.32 3.95 0.13
CA ILE A 148 15.06 3.70 -1.10
C ILE A 148 16.47 4.31 -1.00
N GLU A 149 16.58 5.54 -0.52
CA GLU A 149 17.88 6.20 -0.31
C GLU A 149 18.72 5.51 0.76
N ALA A 150 18.11 5.00 1.82
CA ALA A 150 18.81 4.24 2.85
C ALA A 150 19.43 2.95 2.31
N VAL A 151 18.76 2.24 1.39
CA VAL A 151 19.35 1.10 0.67
C VAL A 151 20.46 1.56 -0.27
N ARG A 152 20.22 2.60 -1.07
CA ARG A 152 21.18 3.14 -2.04
C ARG A 152 22.49 3.58 -1.37
N SER A 153 22.39 4.34 -0.29
CA SER A 153 23.57 4.84 0.46
C SER A 153 24.27 3.79 1.31
N GLY A 154 23.65 2.62 1.50
CA GLY A 154 24.17 1.59 2.41
C GLY A 154 23.94 1.88 3.89
N THR A 155 23.03 2.80 4.23
CA THR A 155 22.58 3.02 5.61
C THR A 155 21.83 1.79 6.13
N VAL A 156 21.07 1.12 5.25
CA VAL A 156 20.53 -0.22 5.47
C VAL A 156 21.01 -1.17 4.37
N ASP A 157 20.91 -2.46 4.60
CA ASP A 157 21.39 -3.48 3.66
C ASP A 157 20.27 -3.96 2.74
N ALA A 158 19.04 -3.96 3.23
CA ALA A 158 17.82 -4.35 2.51
C ALA A 158 16.61 -3.52 2.95
N MET A 159 15.58 -3.49 2.11
CA MET A 159 14.24 -3.04 2.51
C MET A 159 13.19 -4.08 2.12
N VAL A 160 12.12 -4.14 2.89
CA VAL A 160 10.92 -4.94 2.60
C VAL A 160 9.78 -4.01 2.23
N ASP A 161 9.19 -4.23 1.07
CA ASP A 161 7.99 -3.54 0.62
C ASP A 161 7.17 -4.43 -0.31
N ASP A 162 5.98 -3.98 -0.71
CA ASP A 162 5.10 -4.72 -1.60
C ASP A 162 5.74 -4.92 -2.98
N ASP A 163 5.52 -6.09 -3.59
CA ASP A 163 6.13 -6.47 -4.88
C ASP A 163 5.79 -5.50 -6.01
N VAL A 164 4.64 -4.87 -5.96
CA VAL A 164 4.23 -3.84 -6.92
C VAL A 164 5.17 -2.62 -6.95
N VAL A 165 5.83 -2.31 -5.82
CA VAL A 165 6.79 -1.21 -5.70
C VAL A 165 8.23 -1.70 -5.90
N THR A 166 8.58 -2.82 -5.27
CA THR A 166 9.97 -3.31 -5.24
C THR A 166 10.40 -3.98 -6.54
N VAL A 167 9.49 -4.67 -7.27
CA VAL A 167 9.84 -5.32 -8.55
C VAL A 167 10.30 -4.29 -9.59
N PRO A 168 9.58 -3.17 -9.84
CA PRO A 168 10.07 -2.12 -10.74
C PRO A 168 11.37 -1.45 -10.28
N LEU A 169 11.61 -1.37 -8.96
CA LEU A 169 12.86 -0.86 -8.42
C LEU A 169 14.02 -1.83 -8.66
N GLY A 170 13.79 -3.13 -8.55
CA GLY A 170 14.77 -4.19 -8.82
C GLY A 170 15.23 -4.25 -10.29
N ASP A 171 14.48 -3.63 -11.21
CA ASP A 171 14.88 -3.47 -12.62
C ASP A 171 15.83 -2.28 -12.84
N GLN A 172 16.04 -1.44 -11.82
CA GLN A 172 16.97 -0.30 -11.89
C GLN A 172 18.42 -0.76 -11.64
N PRO A 173 19.43 -0.13 -12.27
CA PRO A 173 20.82 -0.58 -12.18
C PRO A 173 21.42 -0.59 -10.77
N GLU A 174 20.86 0.18 -9.85
CA GLU A 174 21.37 0.31 -8.47
C GLU A 174 20.89 -0.79 -7.54
N PHE A 175 19.86 -1.53 -7.93
CA PHE A 175 19.17 -2.49 -7.06
C PHE A 175 19.05 -3.87 -7.67
N ASP A 176 18.85 -4.86 -6.83
CA ASP A 176 18.44 -6.21 -7.18
C ASP A 176 17.23 -6.59 -6.30
N LEU A 177 16.31 -7.36 -6.87
CA LEU A 177 15.29 -8.04 -6.09
C LEU A 177 15.90 -9.32 -5.50
N ALA A 178 16.03 -9.39 -4.19
CA ALA A 178 16.57 -10.57 -3.53
C ALA A 178 15.59 -11.76 -3.63
N PHE A 179 14.36 -11.58 -3.18
CA PHE A 179 13.29 -12.57 -3.29
C PHE A 179 11.91 -11.92 -3.03
N THR A 180 10.85 -12.65 -3.42
CA THR A 180 9.46 -12.34 -3.09
C THR A 180 8.91 -13.42 -2.17
N ALA A 181 8.28 -13.02 -1.06
CA ALA A 181 7.53 -13.90 -0.18
C ALA A 181 6.06 -13.93 -0.63
N GLU A 182 5.50 -15.12 -0.89
CA GLU A 182 4.10 -15.26 -1.31
C GLU A 182 3.13 -15.09 -0.14
N THR A 183 3.07 -13.89 0.39
CA THR A 183 2.25 -13.54 1.56
C THR A 183 0.79 -13.30 1.21
N ARG A 184 0.51 -12.87 -0.05
CA ARG A 184 -0.82 -12.57 -0.56
C ARG A 184 -1.57 -11.58 0.35
N ASN A 185 -0.90 -10.50 0.72
CA ASN A 185 -1.42 -9.47 1.60
C ASN A 185 -2.59 -8.72 0.95
N PRO A 186 -3.83 -8.82 1.49
CA PRO A 186 -4.97 -8.10 0.94
C PRO A 186 -4.95 -6.64 1.42
N TRP A 187 -5.26 -5.72 0.50
CA TRP A 187 -5.44 -4.30 0.81
C TRP A 187 -6.90 -3.90 0.76
N GLY A 188 -7.35 -3.15 1.74
CA GLY A 188 -8.71 -2.63 1.85
C GLY A 188 -8.75 -1.16 2.23
N VAL A 189 -9.92 -0.54 2.10
CA VAL A 189 -10.17 0.81 2.61
C VAL A 189 -10.57 0.69 4.08
N GLY A 190 -9.80 1.33 4.97
CA GLY A 190 -10.11 1.36 6.40
C GLY A 190 -11.07 2.48 6.73
N VAL A 191 -12.12 2.20 7.49
CA VAL A 191 -13.16 3.13 7.92
C VAL A 191 -13.28 3.11 9.45
N ALA A 192 -13.59 4.24 10.08
CA ALA A 192 -13.77 4.31 11.53
C ALA A 192 -14.87 3.34 12.00
N LYS A 193 -14.62 2.65 13.11
CA LYS A 193 -15.51 1.59 13.64
C LYS A 193 -16.92 2.07 14.03
N ASP A 194 -17.06 3.35 14.32
CA ASP A 194 -18.32 4.00 14.65
C ASP A 194 -19.09 4.52 13.42
N ARG A 195 -18.60 4.22 12.19
CA ARG A 195 -19.20 4.66 10.93
C ARG A 195 -19.51 3.50 9.96
N PRO A 196 -20.30 2.49 10.41
CA PRO A 196 -20.60 1.31 9.58
C PRO A 196 -21.34 1.67 8.29
N GLU A 197 -22.13 2.73 8.26
CA GLU A 197 -22.84 3.19 7.08
C GLU A 197 -21.87 3.65 5.96
N VAL A 198 -20.74 4.27 6.33
CA VAL A 198 -19.71 4.68 5.38
C VAL A 198 -18.96 3.46 4.84
N LEU A 199 -18.69 2.48 5.72
CA LEU A 199 -18.11 1.21 5.32
C LEU A 199 -18.98 0.49 4.29
N GLU A 200 -20.29 0.36 4.55
CA GLU A 200 -21.24 -0.29 3.65
C GLU A 200 -21.33 0.43 2.30
N GLU A 201 -21.34 1.76 2.28
CA GLU A 201 -21.36 2.56 1.05
C GLU A 201 -20.11 2.31 0.19
N ILE A 202 -18.92 2.42 0.78
CA ILE A 202 -17.64 2.23 0.07
C ILE A 202 -17.50 0.78 -0.38
N ASP A 203 -17.79 -0.19 0.49
CA ASP A 203 -17.70 -1.62 0.18
C ASP A 203 -18.68 -2.01 -0.94
N GLY A 204 -19.90 -1.48 -0.91
CA GLY A 204 -20.89 -1.68 -1.96
C GLY A 204 -20.45 -1.10 -3.31
N ALA A 205 -19.82 0.08 -3.31
CA ALA A 205 -19.27 0.67 -4.53
C ALA A 205 -18.08 -0.16 -5.06
N LEU A 206 -17.16 -0.58 -4.19
CA LEU A 206 -16.07 -1.50 -4.56
C LEU A 206 -16.59 -2.80 -5.17
N ALA A 207 -17.63 -3.41 -4.56
CA ALA A 207 -18.24 -4.62 -5.09
C ALA A 207 -18.68 -4.46 -6.54
N ARG A 208 -19.30 -3.32 -6.87
CA ARG A 208 -19.80 -3.04 -8.23
C ARG A 208 -18.68 -2.83 -9.22
N VAL A 209 -17.66 -2.01 -8.89
CA VAL A 209 -16.54 -1.75 -9.80
C VAL A 209 -15.62 -2.97 -10.01
N ILE A 210 -15.58 -3.90 -9.04
CA ILE A 210 -14.91 -5.19 -9.20
C ILE A 210 -15.73 -6.11 -10.10
N ALA A 211 -17.06 -6.19 -9.87
CA ALA A 211 -17.93 -7.12 -10.57
C ALA A 211 -18.09 -6.80 -12.06
N ASP A 212 -18.14 -5.51 -12.41
CA ASP A 212 -18.28 -5.05 -13.80
C ASP A 212 -16.95 -4.92 -14.56
N GLY A 213 -15.82 -5.13 -13.88
CA GLY A 213 -14.49 -5.18 -14.49
C GLY A 213 -13.76 -3.84 -14.58
N ARG A 214 -14.36 -2.72 -14.16
CA ARG A 214 -13.70 -1.40 -14.19
C ARG A 214 -12.40 -1.38 -13.38
N LEU A 215 -12.37 -2.01 -12.20
CA LEU A 215 -11.14 -2.11 -11.41
C LEU A 215 -10.07 -2.94 -12.12
N GLU A 216 -10.45 -4.02 -12.83
CA GLU A 216 -9.52 -4.83 -13.61
C GLU A 216 -8.91 -4.04 -14.78
N GLU A 217 -9.67 -3.13 -15.42
CA GLU A 217 -9.16 -2.24 -16.47
C GLU A 217 -8.12 -1.26 -15.93
N VAL A 218 -8.38 -0.64 -14.76
CA VAL A 218 -7.43 0.23 -14.08
C VAL A 218 -6.17 -0.54 -13.67
N TRP A 219 -6.34 -1.76 -13.13
CA TRP A 219 -5.20 -2.64 -12.81
C TRP A 219 -4.31 -2.90 -14.02
N LYS A 220 -4.90 -3.34 -15.15
CA LYS A 220 -4.16 -3.64 -16.39
C LYS A 220 -3.46 -2.41 -16.98
N LYS A 221 -4.02 -1.24 -16.80
CA LYS A 221 -3.41 0.01 -17.23
C LYS A 221 -2.12 0.31 -16.48
N TRP A 222 -2.13 0.16 -15.17
CA TRP A 222 -1.02 0.55 -14.31
C TRP A 222 -0.03 -0.57 -14.04
N MET A 223 -0.52 -1.81 -14.01
CA MET A 223 0.25 -3.01 -13.64
C MET A 223 0.08 -4.13 -14.70
N PRO A 224 0.43 -3.87 -15.97
CA PRO A 224 0.17 -4.82 -17.06
C PRO A 224 0.92 -6.16 -16.91
N HIS A 225 1.98 -6.19 -16.11
CA HIS A 225 2.80 -7.39 -15.87
C HIS A 225 2.32 -8.20 -14.67
N LEU A 226 1.41 -7.68 -13.84
CA LEU A 226 0.85 -8.38 -12.69
C LEU A 226 -0.54 -8.92 -13.03
N PRO A 227 -0.81 -10.22 -12.82
CA PRO A 227 -2.15 -10.77 -13.04
C PRO A 227 -3.15 -10.15 -12.06
N PHE A 228 -4.32 -9.76 -12.56
CA PHE A 228 -5.38 -9.26 -11.70
C PHE A 228 -5.86 -10.38 -10.74
N PRO A 229 -5.91 -10.17 -9.43
CA PRO A 229 -6.21 -11.22 -8.44
C PRO A 229 -7.73 -11.49 -8.33
N ALA A 230 -8.37 -11.83 -9.45
CA ALA A 230 -9.82 -11.92 -9.59
C ALA A 230 -10.50 -12.86 -8.57
N GLU A 231 -9.89 -14.00 -8.25
CA GLU A 231 -10.43 -14.95 -7.28
C GLU A 231 -10.47 -14.38 -5.87
N ALA A 232 -9.38 -13.70 -5.47
CA ALA A 232 -9.28 -13.09 -4.13
C ALA A 232 -10.23 -11.90 -3.96
N LEU A 233 -10.48 -11.13 -5.04
CA LEU A 233 -11.32 -9.93 -4.98
C LEU A 233 -12.81 -10.24 -5.18
N ARG A 234 -13.15 -11.28 -5.95
CA ARG A 234 -14.56 -11.69 -6.23
C ARG A 234 -15.07 -12.75 -5.26
N GLY A 235 -14.17 -13.52 -4.63
CA GLY A 235 -14.51 -14.44 -3.56
C GLY A 235 -14.79 -13.64 -2.30
N GLY A 236 -16.08 -13.41 -2.02
CA GLY A 236 -16.49 -12.79 -0.76
C GLY A 236 -15.95 -13.61 0.42
N THR A 237 -15.61 -12.90 1.48
CA THR A 237 -15.21 -13.42 2.79
C THR A 237 -15.93 -14.72 3.15
N SER A 238 -15.17 -15.81 3.21
CA SER A 238 -15.60 -17.04 3.90
C SER A 238 -15.35 -16.88 5.38
#